data_6cd38a8e9a42cfdc0428d8d575f49906
#
_entry.id   6cd38a8e9a42cfdc0428d8d575f49906
#
_cell.length_a   1.000
_cell.length_b   1.000
_cell.length_c   1.000
_cell.angle_alpha   90.00
_cell.angle_beta   90.00
_cell.angle_gamma   90.00
#
_symmetry.space_group_name_H-M   'P 1'
#
loop_
_entity.id
_entity.type
_entity.pdbx_description
1 polymer ?
#
loop_
_entity_poly.entity_id
_entity_poly.type
_entity_poly.pdbx_seq_one_letter_code
_entity_poly.pdbx_strand_id
1 'polypeptide(L)'
;MDNHLPTSYQQYIHKSRYARFIDEDKKRESWPETVGRYFDFMEKHLKDKHNHKIPNREELENEVLTLGVMPSMRALMTAGPALERDHTAGYNCSYIPIDNVRSFDEVMYILLCGTGVGFSVERDNVSKLPTIAESIEHTDTVIVVEDSKTGWAKSYKELIAMLYSGQIPKIDVSKVRPAGARLKTFGGRASGPQPLVNLFDFTINTFRDAVGR
;
A
#
# COMPACT_ATOMS: atom_id res chain seq x y z
N MET A 1 30.87 0.57 14.59
CA MET A 1 30.12 1.65 13.92
C MET A 1 30.15 1.37 12.44
N ASP A 2 29.04 1.53 11.77
CA ASP A 2 28.94 1.25 10.32
C ASP A 2 29.71 2.35 9.57
N ASN A 3 30.90 2.03 9.06
CA ASN A 3 31.82 3.00 8.43
C ASN A 3 31.27 3.60 7.12
N HIS A 4 30.17 3.06 6.59
CA HIS A 4 29.58 3.48 5.32
C HIS A 4 28.63 4.69 5.45
N LEU A 5 28.12 4.98 6.65
CA LEU A 5 27.25 6.12 6.92
C LEU A 5 27.97 7.08 7.87
N PRO A 6 28.65 8.10 7.34
CA PRO A 6 29.60 8.92 8.10
C PRO A 6 28.98 9.80 9.19
N THR A 7 27.68 10.13 9.09
CA THR A 7 27.02 10.99 10.08
C THR A 7 25.97 10.25 10.90
N SER A 8 25.77 10.67 12.14
CA SER A 8 24.71 10.15 13.01
C SER A 8 23.30 10.38 12.41
N TYR A 9 23.12 11.44 11.65
CA TYR A 9 21.87 11.73 10.95
C TYR A 9 21.58 10.68 9.84
N GLN A 10 22.58 10.35 9.02
CA GLN A 10 22.46 9.30 7.99
C GLN A 10 22.15 7.94 8.63
N GLN A 11 22.83 7.59 9.73
CA GLN A 11 22.58 6.36 10.48
C GLN A 11 21.15 6.33 11.04
N TYR A 12 20.66 7.44 11.59
CA TYR A 12 19.28 7.56 12.07
C TYR A 12 18.27 7.41 10.93
N ILE A 13 18.46 8.09 9.81
CA ILE A 13 17.56 7.98 8.64
C ILE A 13 17.55 6.57 8.10
N HIS A 14 18.72 5.93 7.95
CA HIS A 14 18.78 4.54 7.53
C HIS A 14 17.97 3.63 8.48
N LYS A 15 18.25 3.67 9.78
CA LYS A 15 17.57 2.82 10.77
C LYS A 15 16.07 3.07 10.84
N SER A 16 15.63 4.31 10.69
CA SER A 16 14.21 4.67 10.81
C SER A 16 13.39 4.42 9.54
N ARG A 17 14.01 4.51 8.35
CA ARG A 17 13.28 4.52 7.07
C ARG A 17 13.60 3.34 6.16
N TYR A 18 14.85 2.88 6.10
CA TYR A 18 15.31 1.89 5.13
C TYR A 18 15.48 0.49 5.72
N ALA A 19 16.04 0.42 6.93
CA ALA A 19 16.41 -0.83 7.58
C ALA A 19 15.17 -1.66 7.97
N ARG A 20 15.13 -2.91 7.51
CA ARG A 20 14.12 -3.87 7.96
C ARG A 20 14.50 -4.44 9.32
N PHE A 21 13.51 -4.93 10.03
CA PHE A 21 13.74 -5.63 11.28
C PHE A 21 13.91 -7.12 10.99
N ILE A 22 15.04 -7.66 11.40
CA ILE A 22 15.36 -9.08 11.31
C ILE A 22 14.87 -9.76 12.59
N ASP A 23 13.86 -10.62 12.45
CA ASP A 23 13.17 -11.22 13.62
C ASP A 23 14.06 -12.22 14.37
N GLU A 24 14.90 -12.95 13.65
CA GLU A 24 15.84 -13.93 14.21
C GLU A 24 16.87 -13.27 15.14
N ASP A 25 17.44 -12.16 14.69
CA ASP A 25 18.47 -11.42 15.40
C ASP A 25 17.92 -10.34 16.33
N LYS A 26 16.61 -10.09 16.31
CA LYS A 26 15.92 -9.02 17.05
C LYS A 26 16.56 -7.62 16.83
N LYS A 27 17.10 -7.39 15.66
CA LYS A 27 17.79 -6.15 15.29
C LYS A 27 17.24 -5.58 13.98
N ARG A 28 17.56 -4.31 13.68
CA ARG A 28 17.39 -3.75 12.34
C ARG A 28 18.63 -3.98 11.50
N GLU A 29 18.42 -4.14 10.20
CA GLU A 29 19.51 -4.24 9.21
C GLU A 29 20.58 -3.16 9.42
N SER A 30 21.83 -3.51 9.18
CA SER A 30 22.91 -2.57 8.89
C SER A 30 22.76 -2.01 7.47
N TRP A 31 23.54 -0.98 7.13
CA TRP A 31 23.53 -0.43 5.78
C TRP A 31 23.97 -1.46 4.72
N PRO A 32 25.06 -2.21 4.91
CA PRO A 32 25.40 -3.30 4.00
C PRO A 32 24.30 -4.36 3.84
N GLU A 33 23.62 -4.75 4.92
CA GLU A 33 22.50 -5.70 4.83
C GLU A 33 21.32 -5.15 4.03
N THR A 34 21.03 -3.85 4.15
CA THR A 34 19.97 -3.18 3.35
C THR A 34 20.34 -3.16 1.87
N VAL A 35 21.59 -2.80 1.54
CA VAL A 35 22.09 -2.74 0.16
C VAL A 35 22.13 -4.15 -0.45
N GLY A 36 22.69 -5.12 0.26
CA GLY A 36 22.73 -6.53 -0.19
C GLY A 36 21.34 -7.07 -0.50
N ARG A 37 20.35 -6.86 0.39
CA ARG A 37 18.95 -7.27 0.16
C ARG A 37 18.36 -6.64 -1.11
N TYR A 38 18.67 -5.39 -1.40
CA TYR A 38 18.20 -4.72 -2.61
C TYR A 38 18.77 -5.40 -3.87
N PHE A 39 20.08 -5.63 -3.91
CA PHE A 39 20.72 -6.26 -5.06
C PHE A 39 20.33 -7.73 -5.22
N ASP A 40 20.20 -8.49 -4.12
CA ASP A 40 19.74 -9.88 -4.14
C ASP A 40 18.34 -9.99 -4.72
N PHE A 41 17.43 -9.10 -4.31
CA PHE A 41 16.08 -9.05 -4.88
C PHE A 41 16.09 -8.73 -6.36
N MET A 42 16.83 -7.69 -6.79
CA MET A 42 16.88 -7.27 -8.18
C MET A 42 17.51 -8.34 -9.08
N GLU A 43 18.59 -8.97 -8.64
CA GLU A 43 19.24 -10.04 -9.40
C GLU A 43 18.33 -11.28 -9.52
N LYS A 44 17.70 -11.69 -8.43
CA LYS A 44 16.71 -12.76 -8.45
C LYS A 44 15.57 -12.45 -9.42
N HIS A 45 15.02 -11.24 -9.37
CA HIS A 45 13.93 -10.82 -10.25
C HIS A 45 14.35 -10.85 -11.73
N LEU A 46 15.51 -10.32 -12.06
CA LEU A 46 16.05 -10.32 -13.42
C LEU A 46 16.32 -11.74 -13.91
N LYS A 47 16.87 -12.60 -13.07
CA LYS A 47 17.13 -14.00 -13.41
C LYS A 47 15.83 -14.77 -13.66
N ASP A 48 14.84 -14.63 -12.75
CA ASP A 48 13.61 -15.41 -12.81
C ASP A 48 12.69 -14.96 -13.96
N LYS A 49 12.67 -13.66 -14.28
CA LYS A 49 11.77 -13.10 -15.29
C LYS A 49 12.38 -12.94 -16.67
N HIS A 50 13.68 -12.69 -16.74
CA HIS A 50 14.35 -12.29 -17.97
C HIS A 50 15.57 -13.15 -18.29
N ASN A 51 15.90 -14.15 -17.46
CA ASN A 51 17.11 -14.97 -17.56
C ASN A 51 18.38 -14.11 -17.71
N HIS A 52 18.43 -13.00 -16.96
CA HIS A 52 19.50 -12.02 -17.01
C HIS A 52 20.16 -11.84 -15.65
N LYS A 53 21.43 -11.44 -15.63
CA LYS A 53 22.16 -11.08 -14.41
C LYS A 53 22.47 -9.58 -14.41
N ILE A 54 22.69 -9.01 -13.24
CA ILE A 54 23.18 -7.64 -13.11
C ILE A 54 24.63 -7.62 -13.57
N PRO A 55 24.96 -6.91 -14.66
CA PRO A 55 26.36 -6.72 -15.03
C PRO A 55 27.07 -5.88 -13.96
N ASN A 56 28.34 -6.21 -13.66
CA ASN A 56 29.17 -5.48 -12.70
C ASN A 56 28.49 -5.28 -11.32
N ARG A 57 27.79 -6.30 -10.81
CA ARG A 57 27.05 -6.23 -9.55
C ARG A 57 27.90 -5.68 -8.41
N GLU A 58 29.12 -6.18 -8.24
CA GLU A 58 30.03 -5.79 -7.15
C GLU A 58 30.37 -4.28 -7.21
N GLU A 59 30.62 -3.75 -8.39
CA GLU A 59 30.90 -2.32 -8.61
C GLU A 59 29.68 -1.46 -8.25
N LEU A 60 28.50 -1.82 -8.75
CA LEU A 60 27.24 -1.12 -8.48
C LEU A 60 26.86 -1.16 -6.99
N GLU A 61 27.06 -2.31 -6.36
CA GLU A 61 26.81 -2.48 -4.92
C GLU A 61 27.76 -1.62 -4.09
N ASN A 62 29.04 -1.55 -4.48
CA ASN A 62 30.01 -0.70 -3.84
C ASN A 62 29.69 0.80 -3.99
N GLU A 63 29.24 1.24 -5.18
CA GLU A 63 28.79 2.62 -5.39
C GLU A 63 27.63 3.01 -4.51
N VAL A 64 26.68 2.09 -4.28
CA VAL A 64 25.57 2.33 -3.34
C VAL A 64 26.05 2.31 -1.89
N LEU A 65 26.92 1.38 -1.51
CA LEU A 65 27.51 1.29 -0.18
C LEU A 65 28.25 2.56 0.23
N THR A 66 29.02 3.13 -0.71
CA THR A 66 29.82 4.34 -0.48
C THR A 66 29.04 5.63 -0.71
N LEU A 67 27.75 5.56 -1.03
CA LEU A 67 26.88 6.71 -1.31
C LEU A 67 27.25 7.49 -2.59
N GLY A 68 28.01 6.89 -3.51
CA GLY A 68 28.29 7.46 -4.82
C GLY A 68 27.04 7.54 -5.69
N VAL A 69 26.18 6.51 -5.59
CA VAL A 69 24.86 6.44 -6.25
C VAL A 69 23.81 5.99 -5.23
N MET A 70 22.63 6.58 -5.30
CA MET A 70 21.50 6.17 -4.45
C MET A 70 20.33 5.69 -5.30
N PRO A 71 19.92 4.43 -5.16
CA PRO A 71 18.64 3.96 -5.70
C PRO A 71 17.45 4.68 -5.06
N SER A 72 16.27 4.54 -5.66
CA SER A 72 15.04 5.05 -5.06
C SER A 72 14.90 4.58 -3.60
N MET A 73 14.58 5.52 -2.70
CA MET A 73 14.28 5.20 -1.30
C MET A 73 13.23 4.09 -1.20
N ARG A 74 12.20 4.16 -2.01
CA ARG A 74 11.12 3.18 -2.03
C ARG A 74 11.65 1.80 -2.43
N ALA A 75 12.48 1.71 -3.45
CA ALA A 75 13.07 0.45 -3.88
C ALA A 75 13.98 -0.17 -2.80
N LEU A 76 14.86 0.61 -2.18
CA LEU A 76 15.68 0.17 -1.05
C LEU A 76 14.84 -0.29 0.15
N MET A 77 13.76 0.42 0.47
CA MET A 77 12.88 0.09 1.59
C MET A 77 12.06 -1.18 1.33
N THR A 78 11.56 -1.38 0.10
CA THR A 78 10.56 -2.41 -0.22
C THR A 78 11.12 -3.64 -0.91
N ALA A 79 12.36 -3.62 -1.43
CA ALA A 79 13.01 -4.79 -2.02
C ALA A 79 12.90 -6.03 -1.12
N GLY A 80 12.65 -7.18 -1.72
CA GLY A 80 12.35 -8.43 -1.03
C GLY A 80 10.84 -8.69 -0.89
N PRO A 81 10.35 -9.22 0.24
CA PRO A 81 8.99 -9.76 0.37
C PRO A 81 7.86 -8.79 0.01
N ALA A 82 8.07 -7.48 0.16
CA ALA A 82 7.05 -6.49 -0.20
C ALA A 82 6.87 -6.38 -1.72
N LEU A 83 7.98 -6.23 -2.46
CA LEU A 83 7.95 -6.18 -3.93
C LEU A 83 7.65 -7.55 -4.56
N GLU A 84 8.09 -8.66 -3.96
CA GLU A 84 7.72 -10.01 -4.43
C GLU A 84 6.21 -10.22 -4.38
N ARG A 85 5.54 -9.68 -3.37
CA ARG A 85 4.09 -9.78 -3.22
C ARG A 85 3.33 -8.86 -4.16
N ASP A 86 3.81 -7.62 -4.33
CA ASP A 86 3.12 -6.60 -5.11
C ASP A 86 4.09 -5.48 -5.53
N HIS A 87 4.35 -5.39 -6.82
CA HIS A 87 5.26 -4.39 -7.38
C HIS A 87 4.75 -2.94 -7.21
N THR A 88 3.45 -2.73 -6.98
CA THR A 88 2.88 -1.39 -6.70
C THR A 88 3.59 -0.71 -5.53
N ALA A 89 4.05 -1.50 -4.55
CA ALA A 89 4.82 -0.99 -3.41
C ALA A 89 6.14 -0.30 -3.79
N GLY A 90 6.65 -0.52 -4.99
CA GLY A 90 7.88 0.12 -5.50
C GLY A 90 7.68 1.53 -6.04
N TYR A 91 6.44 1.96 -6.26
CA TYR A 91 6.11 3.28 -6.80
C TYR A 91 5.85 4.30 -5.69
N ASN A 92 6.31 5.52 -5.88
CA ASN A 92 6.05 6.62 -4.94
C ASN A 92 4.69 7.27 -5.17
N CYS A 93 4.32 7.48 -6.44
CA CYS A 93 3.14 8.21 -6.84
C CYS A 93 2.43 7.52 -8.00
N SER A 94 1.13 7.75 -8.08
CA SER A 94 0.25 7.31 -9.16
C SER A 94 -0.82 8.37 -9.42
N TYR A 95 -1.59 8.18 -10.47
CA TYR A 95 -2.73 9.02 -10.81
C TYR A 95 -3.88 8.15 -11.31
N ILE A 96 -5.11 8.54 -10.98
CA ILE A 96 -6.33 7.88 -11.43
C ILE A 96 -7.45 8.92 -11.67
N PRO A 97 -8.16 8.89 -12.81
CA PRO A 97 -9.40 9.62 -12.97
C PRO A 97 -10.54 8.91 -12.21
N ILE A 98 -11.43 9.67 -11.59
CA ILE A 98 -12.63 9.11 -10.96
C ILE A 98 -13.75 9.09 -12.02
N ASP A 99 -13.70 8.10 -12.90
CA ASP A 99 -14.58 7.95 -14.07
C ASP A 99 -15.37 6.63 -14.09
N ASN A 100 -15.15 5.79 -13.11
CA ASN A 100 -15.91 4.56 -12.89
C ASN A 100 -15.96 4.18 -11.41
N VAL A 101 -16.89 3.30 -11.07
CA VAL A 101 -17.11 2.86 -9.67
C VAL A 101 -15.88 2.17 -9.06
N ARG A 102 -15.05 1.53 -9.90
CA ARG A 102 -13.84 0.86 -9.47
C ARG A 102 -12.72 1.82 -9.04
N SER A 103 -12.76 3.07 -9.49
CA SER A 103 -11.75 4.05 -9.11
C SER A 103 -11.62 4.20 -7.59
N PHE A 104 -12.69 4.03 -6.85
CA PHE A 104 -12.69 4.15 -5.37
C PHE A 104 -11.90 3.03 -4.68
N ASP A 105 -12.14 1.77 -5.06
CA ASP A 105 -11.41 0.62 -4.49
C ASP A 105 -9.96 0.56 -4.97
N GLU A 106 -9.69 0.98 -6.18
CA GLU A 106 -8.35 1.07 -6.75
C GLU A 106 -7.49 2.13 -6.04
N VAL A 107 -8.03 3.33 -5.80
CA VAL A 107 -7.37 4.36 -4.99
C VAL A 107 -7.03 3.82 -3.60
N MET A 108 -7.98 3.18 -2.93
CA MET A 108 -7.77 2.59 -1.62
C MET A 108 -6.65 1.53 -1.64
N TYR A 109 -6.68 0.63 -2.62
CA TYR A 109 -5.67 -0.42 -2.75
C TYR A 109 -4.26 0.15 -2.95
N ILE A 110 -4.11 1.12 -3.86
CA ILE A 110 -2.83 1.77 -4.15
C ILE A 110 -2.29 2.49 -2.91
N LEU A 111 -3.15 3.23 -2.18
CA LEU A 111 -2.79 3.85 -0.90
C LEU A 111 -2.35 2.83 0.15
N LEU A 112 -3.02 1.68 0.24
CA LEU A 112 -2.64 0.58 1.14
C LEU A 112 -1.31 -0.08 0.74
N CYS A 113 -0.88 0.05 -0.52
CA CYS A 113 0.47 -0.32 -0.96
C CYS A 113 1.53 0.72 -0.57
N GLY A 114 1.13 1.85 0.00
CA GLY A 114 2.01 2.93 0.42
C GLY A 114 2.37 3.90 -0.70
N THR A 115 1.73 3.81 -1.86
CA THR A 115 1.90 4.70 -3.01
C THR A 115 0.92 5.87 -2.88
N GLY A 116 1.38 7.11 -3.07
CA GLY A 116 0.52 8.28 -3.13
C GLY A 116 -0.35 8.27 -4.39
N VAL A 117 -1.59 8.72 -4.28
CA VAL A 117 -2.53 8.77 -5.42
C VAL A 117 -3.00 10.19 -5.63
N GLY A 118 -2.67 10.77 -6.79
CA GLY A 118 -3.37 11.93 -7.32
C GLY A 118 -4.64 11.46 -8.04
N PHE A 119 -5.73 12.20 -7.93
CA PHE A 119 -6.98 11.84 -8.59
C PHE A 119 -7.63 13.06 -9.25
N SER A 120 -8.40 12.83 -10.31
CA SER A 120 -9.21 13.86 -10.94
C SER A 120 -10.69 13.61 -10.71
N VAL A 121 -11.37 14.65 -10.26
CA VAL A 121 -12.84 14.73 -10.13
C VAL A 121 -13.40 15.79 -11.07
N GLU A 122 -12.73 16.04 -12.20
CA GLU A 122 -13.21 16.93 -13.22
C GLU A 122 -14.54 16.42 -13.80
N ARG A 123 -15.36 17.37 -14.29
CA ARG A 123 -16.71 17.06 -14.78
C ARG A 123 -16.73 15.95 -15.84
N ASP A 124 -15.77 15.97 -16.75
CA ASP A 124 -15.65 14.99 -17.83
C ASP A 124 -15.38 13.56 -17.33
N ASN A 125 -14.80 13.42 -16.13
CA ASN A 125 -14.57 12.15 -15.48
C ASN A 125 -15.80 11.73 -14.67
N VAL A 126 -16.23 12.56 -13.70
CA VAL A 126 -17.31 12.18 -12.78
C VAL A 126 -18.67 12.02 -13.46
N SER A 127 -18.90 12.67 -14.63
CA SER A 127 -20.12 12.47 -15.43
C SER A 127 -20.29 11.05 -15.99
N LYS A 128 -19.24 10.25 -15.98
CA LYS A 128 -19.29 8.83 -16.39
C LYS A 128 -19.73 7.89 -15.25
N LEU A 129 -19.76 8.37 -14.02
CA LEU A 129 -20.24 7.58 -12.89
C LEU A 129 -21.75 7.34 -13.00
N PRO A 130 -22.25 6.19 -12.47
CA PRO A 130 -23.69 5.94 -12.40
C PRO A 130 -24.40 7.02 -11.57
N THR A 131 -25.66 7.23 -11.87
CA THR A 131 -26.54 8.07 -11.05
C THR A 131 -26.77 7.42 -9.70
N ILE A 132 -26.83 8.21 -8.64
CA ILE A 132 -27.18 7.75 -7.30
C ILE A 132 -28.63 7.23 -7.31
N ALA A 133 -28.89 6.16 -6.58
CA ALA A 133 -30.22 5.60 -6.43
C ALA A 133 -31.21 6.62 -5.81
N GLU A 134 -32.48 6.58 -6.22
CA GLU A 134 -33.52 7.48 -5.72
C GLU A 134 -33.86 7.24 -4.23
N SER A 135 -33.60 6.05 -3.72
CA SER A 135 -33.73 5.68 -2.32
C SER A 135 -32.60 4.76 -1.91
N ILE A 136 -32.22 4.80 -0.63
CA ILE A 136 -31.19 3.92 -0.07
C ILE A 136 -31.75 3.28 1.22
N GLU A 137 -31.79 1.94 1.26
CA GLU A 137 -32.37 1.18 2.36
C GLU A 137 -31.40 0.17 2.96
N HIS A 138 -31.55 -0.13 4.23
CA HIS A 138 -30.76 -1.17 4.91
C HIS A 138 -31.16 -2.54 4.44
N THR A 139 -30.17 -3.42 4.24
CA THR A 139 -30.36 -4.83 3.87
C THR A 139 -29.74 -5.76 4.91
N ASP A 140 -30.10 -7.05 4.83
CA ASP A 140 -29.49 -8.08 5.67
C ASP A 140 -28.18 -8.63 5.12
N THR A 141 -27.72 -8.16 3.95
CA THR A 141 -26.43 -8.54 3.38
C THR A 141 -25.30 -8.10 4.31
N VAL A 142 -24.36 -9.00 4.56
CA VAL A 142 -23.19 -8.76 5.42
C VAL A 142 -21.92 -8.77 4.58
N ILE A 143 -21.17 -7.69 4.58
CA ILE A 143 -19.82 -7.63 4.02
C ILE A 143 -18.83 -8.01 5.12
N VAL A 144 -18.16 -9.14 4.97
CA VAL A 144 -17.12 -9.62 5.89
C VAL A 144 -15.76 -9.14 5.40
N VAL A 145 -15.09 -8.32 6.21
CA VAL A 145 -13.79 -7.74 5.85
C VAL A 145 -12.66 -8.68 6.20
N GLU A 146 -11.92 -9.15 5.19
CA GLU A 146 -10.73 -9.97 5.39
C GLU A 146 -9.53 -9.13 5.82
N ASP A 147 -8.64 -9.69 6.68
CA ASP A 147 -7.47 -9.01 7.24
C ASP A 147 -6.29 -8.92 6.25
N SER A 148 -6.52 -8.23 5.13
CA SER A 148 -5.54 -8.01 4.08
C SER A 148 -5.83 -6.72 3.29
N LYS A 149 -4.82 -6.16 2.58
CA LYS A 149 -5.02 -5.01 1.68
C LYS A 149 -6.09 -5.29 0.63
N THR A 150 -6.02 -6.46 0.02
CA THR A 150 -7.01 -6.90 -0.98
C THR A 150 -8.39 -7.09 -0.38
N GLY A 151 -8.47 -7.62 0.85
CA GLY A 151 -9.73 -7.78 1.58
C GLY A 151 -10.40 -6.45 1.89
N TRP A 152 -9.63 -5.46 2.33
CA TRP A 152 -10.13 -4.11 2.58
C TRP A 152 -10.63 -3.44 1.30
N ALA A 153 -9.83 -3.47 0.22
CA ALA A 153 -10.24 -2.89 -1.06
C ALA A 153 -11.48 -3.61 -1.64
N LYS A 154 -11.54 -4.94 -1.53
CA LYS A 154 -12.69 -5.73 -1.97
C LYS A 154 -13.96 -5.34 -1.21
N SER A 155 -13.90 -5.26 0.12
CA SER A 155 -15.06 -4.87 0.93
C SER A 155 -15.53 -3.45 0.63
N TYR A 156 -14.61 -2.52 0.34
CA TYR A 156 -14.96 -1.17 -0.07
C TYR A 156 -15.61 -1.13 -1.46
N LYS A 157 -15.09 -1.92 -2.41
CA LYS A 157 -15.72 -2.12 -3.73
C LYS A 157 -17.16 -2.62 -3.60
N GLU A 158 -17.37 -3.64 -2.76
CA GLU A 158 -18.70 -4.22 -2.51
C GLU A 158 -19.64 -3.17 -1.90
N LEU A 159 -19.18 -2.40 -0.90
CA LEU A 159 -19.95 -1.31 -0.30
C LEU A 159 -20.38 -0.29 -1.36
N ILE A 160 -19.45 0.23 -2.15
CA ILE A 160 -19.75 1.23 -3.19
C ILE A 160 -20.75 0.70 -4.21
N ALA A 161 -20.59 -0.55 -4.68
CA ALA A 161 -21.52 -1.17 -5.63
C ALA A 161 -22.93 -1.30 -5.04
N MET A 162 -23.05 -1.69 -3.77
CA MET A 162 -24.33 -1.80 -3.08
C MET A 162 -24.99 -0.42 -2.88
N LEU A 163 -24.22 0.60 -2.52
CA LEU A 163 -24.74 1.96 -2.36
C LEU A 163 -25.29 2.53 -3.68
N TYR A 164 -24.60 2.31 -4.81
CA TYR A 164 -25.13 2.67 -6.12
C TYR A 164 -26.41 1.91 -6.49
N SER A 165 -26.60 0.69 -5.93
CA SER A 165 -27.84 -0.09 -6.09
C SER A 165 -28.92 0.25 -5.05
N GLY A 166 -28.73 1.29 -4.24
CA GLY A 166 -29.68 1.70 -3.21
C GLY A 166 -29.71 0.82 -1.95
N GLN A 167 -28.62 0.10 -1.65
CA GLN A 167 -28.55 -0.85 -0.55
C GLN A 167 -27.45 -0.49 0.44
N ILE A 168 -27.76 -0.54 1.74
CA ILE A 168 -26.78 -0.39 2.83
C ILE A 168 -26.57 -1.75 3.50
N PRO A 169 -25.40 -2.39 3.32
CA PRO A 169 -25.09 -3.65 3.97
C PRO A 169 -24.72 -3.48 5.45
N LYS A 170 -24.76 -4.58 6.18
CA LYS A 170 -24.07 -4.72 7.46
C LYS A 170 -22.59 -4.98 7.23
N ILE A 171 -21.72 -4.45 8.10
CA ILE A 171 -20.27 -4.59 7.98
C ILE A 171 -19.76 -5.42 9.14
N ASP A 172 -19.04 -6.50 8.84
CA ASP A 172 -18.37 -7.34 9.84
C ASP A 172 -16.84 -7.21 9.71
N VAL A 173 -16.22 -6.58 10.70
CA VAL A 173 -14.77 -6.39 10.81
C VAL A 173 -14.10 -7.34 11.82
N SER A 174 -14.80 -8.35 12.29
CA SER A 174 -14.34 -9.27 13.36
C SER A 174 -13.02 -9.99 13.02
N LYS A 175 -12.75 -10.21 11.72
CA LYS A 175 -11.52 -10.84 11.24
C LYS A 175 -10.33 -9.89 11.19
N VAL A 176 -10.54 -8.56 11.26
CA VAL A 176 -9.46 -7.58 11.14
C VAL A 176 -8.64 -7.56 12.42
N ARG A 177 -7.31 -7.65 12.29
CA ARG A 177 -6.39 -7.62 13.42
C ARG A 177 -6.53 -6.35 14.25
N PRO A 178 -6.30 -6.43 15.57
CA PRO A 178 -6.41 -5.29 16.47
C PRO A 178 -5.32 -4.24 16.19
N ALA A 179 -5.59 -3.01 16.63
CA ALA A 179 -4.61 -1.93 16.60
C ALA A 179 -3.33 -2.32 17.37
N GLY A 180 -2.18 -1.90 16.87
CA GLY A 180 -0.88 -2.20 17.46
C GLY A 180 -0.26 -3.53 17.03
N ALA A 181 -0.98 -4.44 16.37
CA ALA A 181 -0.43 -5.68 15.84
C ALA A 181 0.70 -5.38 14.82
N ARG A 182 1.77 -6.18 14.86
CA ARG A 182 2.94 -5.95 14.00
C ARG A 182 2.67 -6.29 12.54
N LEU A 183 3.08 -5.40 11.64
CA LEU A 183 3.04 -5.63 10.19
C LEU A 183 4.37 -6.23 9.72
N LYS A 184 4.38 -7.54 9.44
CA LYS A 184 5.63 -8.27 9.10
C LYS A 184 6.20 -7.90 7.73
N THR A 185 5.36 -7.59 6.74
CA THR A 185 5.79 -7.37 5.35
C THR A 185 6.35 -5.97 5.10
N PHE A 186 5.68 -4.93 5.61
CA PHE A 186 6.09 -3.52 5.43
C PHE A 186 6.77 -2.93 6.66
N GLY A 187 6.67 -3.62 7.80
CA GLY A 187 7.03 -3.06 9.10
C GLY A 187 5.97 -2.10 9.63
N GLY A 188 6.14 -1.64 10.87
CA GLY A 188 5.16 -0.80 11.55
C GLY A 188 4.07 -1.61 12.27
N ARG A 189 3.00 -0.92 12.65
CA ARG A 189 1.89 -1.48 13.42
C ARG A 189 0.57 -1.27 12.71
N ALA A 190 -0.35 -2.22 12.88
CA ALA A 190 -1.71 -2.13 12.35
C ALA A 190 -2.50 -0.99 13.04
N SER A 191 -3.35 -0.34 12.27
CA SER A 191 -4.30 0.67 12.78
C SER A 191 -5.51 0.06 13.51
N GLY A 192 -5.76 -1.23 13.31
CA GLY A 192 -7.02 -1.86 13.69
C GLY A 192 -8.14 -1.55 12.69
N PRO A 193 -9.37 -1.99 12.96
CA PRO A 193 -10.51 -1.83 12.03
C PRO A 193 -11.12 -0.43 12.01
N GLN A 194 -10.92 0.39 13.06
CA GLN A 194 -11.65 1.64 13.22
C GLN A 194 -11.51 2.63 12.05
N PRO A 195 -10.32 2.85 11.44
CA PRO A 195 -10.23 3.74 10.28
C PRO A 195 -11.06 3.29 9.09
N LEU A 196 -11.20 1.97 8.88
CA LEU A 196 -12.04 1.42 7.83
C LEU A 196 -13.52 1.60 8.14
N VAL A 197 -13.95 1.36 9.38
CA VAL A 197 -15.33 1.60 9.82
C VAL A 197 -15.69 3.07 9.60
N ASN A 198 -14.83 3.99 10.02
CA ASN A 198 -15.04 5.42 9.83
C ASN A 198 -15.17 5.81 8.34
N LEU A 199 -14.36 5.19 7.46
CA LEU A 199 -14.46 5.40 6.01
C LEU A 199 -15.81 4.89 5.48
N PHE A 200 -16.27 3.73 5.93
CA PHE A 200 -17.54 3.15 5.50
C PHE A 200 -18.72 4.01 5.95
N ASP A 201 -18.74 4.43 7.21
CA ASP A 201 -19.77 5.33 7.74
C ASP A 201 -19.80 6.67 6.99
N PHE A 202 -18.64 7.26 6.74
CA PHE A 202 -18.52 8.47 5.95
C PHE A 202 -19.09 8.28 4.53
N THR A 203 -18.74 7.18 3.88
CA THR A 203 -19.21 6.87 2.53
C THR A 203 -20.73 6.67 2.49
N ILE A 204 -21.29 5.89 3.41
CA ILE A 204 -22.74 5.66 3.53
C ILE A 204 -23.47 6.99 3.71
N ASN A 205 -22.99 7.84 4.61
CA ASN A 205 -23.64 9.14 4.87
C ASN A 205 -23.55 10.05 3.64
N THR A 206 -22.41 10.06 2.93
CA THR A 206 -22.25 10.83 1.69
C THR A 206 -23.25 10.41 0.62
N PHE A 207 -23.47 9.09 0.46
CA PHE A 207 -24.49 8.60 -0.48
C PHE A 207 -25.92 8.96 -0.05
N ARG A 208 -26.24 8.87 1.24
CA ARG A 208 -27.54 9.31 1.77
C ARG A 208 -27.83 10.78 1.49
N ASP A 209 -26.81 11.62 1.70
CA ASP A 209 -26.93 13.08 1.46
C ASP A 209 -27.05 13.41 -0.02
N ALA A 210 -26.65 12.51 -0.92
CA ALA A 210 -26.72 12.69 -2.37
C ALA A 210 -28.05 12.19 -2.99
N VAL A 211 -28.89 11.47 -2.22
CA VAL A 211 -30.20 11.01 -2.70
C VAL A 211 -31.06 12.18 -3.09
N GLY A 212 -31.62 12.13 -4.31
CA GLY A 212 -32.52 13.16 -4.83
C GLY A 212 -31.86 14.49 -5.29
N ARG A 213 -30.51 14.44 -5.49
CA ARG A 213 -29.77 15.63 -6.00
C ARG A 213 -29.29 15.45 -7.42
#